data_8d579df47d674867f9b291405d8cf613
#
_entry.id   8d579df47d674867f9b291405d8cf613
#
_cell.length_a   1.000
_cell.length_b   1.000
_cell.length_c   1.000
_cell.angle_alpha   90.00
_cell.angle_beta   90.00
_cell.angle_gamma   90.00
#
_symmetry.space_group_name_H-M   'P 1'
#
loop_
_entity.id
_entity.type
_entity.pdbx_description
1 polymer ?
#
loop_
_entity_poly.entity_id
_entity_poly.type
_entity_poly.pdbx_seq_one_letter_code
_entity_poly.pdbx_strand_id
1 'polypeptide(L)'
;MRTRSVLTVVTVIIFSFASVAHADLEGPVIVRDEYGAVVDRTIIAGILVGQDGTTGEPSSCEWSASVPRDSGQGQGAGTEVTKEVGSVSYRLYDRACRNETTTYHWIPEVSTETIARSAASIAYDLIPAPFGDFAPPARGGLINIGVWFWVQPAVWQPKSVTAWIPTPSGPISVTTTATPTKLNFRPGDGLFGYGKKTCVGPGIRWTTLIGDLLPSPCMYTYRHSSAIDSSGLFSASISIIWRVTWRSSTGASGTLSDVSTSSSHQMRIREFQALVTS
;
A
#
# COMPACT_ATOMS: atom_id res chain seq x y z
N MET A 1 -21.97 -2.59 -62.51
CA MET A 1 -21.17 -1.99 -61.48
C MET A 1 -21.78 -2.27 -60.14
N ARG A 2 -21.23 -3.21 -59.35
CA ARG A 2 -21.71 -3.54 -57.99
C ARG A 2 -20.66 -3.04 -57.00
N THR A 3 -21.02 -1.97 -56.26
CA THR A 3 -20.21 -1.39 -55.20
C THR A 3 -20.28 -2.29 -53.93
N ARG A 4 -19.15 -2.85 -53.52
CA ARG A 4 -19.01 -3.60 -52.26
C ARG A 4 -18.64 -2.63 -51.16
N SER A 5 -19.55 -2.39 -50.23
CA SER A 5 -19.28 -1.68 -48.96
C SER A 5 -18.49 -2.61 -48.02
N VAL A 6 -17.29 -2.19 -47.65
CA VAL A 6 -16.45 -2.84 -46.64
C VAL A 6 -16.86 -2.26 -45.27
N LEU A 7 -17.46 -3.11 -44.43
CA LEU A 7 -17.79 -2.75 -43.07
C LEU A 7 -16.58 -2.97 -42.17
N THR A 8 -15.94 -1.88 -41.74
CA THR A 8 -14.83 -1.94 -40.79
C THR A 8 -15.38 -2.09 -39.38
N VAL A 9 -15.21 -3.26 -38.79
CA VAL A 9 -15.56 -3.51 -37.40
C VAL A 9 -14.41 -2.98 -36.54
N VAL A 10 -14.68 -1.88 -35.81
CA VAL A 10 -13.77 -1.37 -34.79
C VAL A 10 -14.03 -2.13 -33.49
N THR A 11 -13.12 -3.02 -33.14
CA THR A 11 -13.15 -3.74 -31.86
C THR A 11 -12.63 -2.82 -30.76
N VAL A 12 -13.52 -2.26 -29.95
CA VAL A 12 -13.16 -1.51 -28.75
C VAL A 12 -12.77 -2.51 -27.66
N ILE A 13 -11.50 -2.60 -27.36
CA ILE A 13 -11.00 -3.37 -26.19
C ILE A 13 -11.21 -2.52 -24.96
N ILE A 14 -12.23 -2.84 -24.17
CA ILE A 14 -12.46 -2.25 -22.85
C ILE A 14 -11.51 -2.93 -21.87
N PHE A 15 -10.47 -2.24 -21.48
CA PHE A 15 -9.65 -2.63 -20.33
C PHE A 15 -10.47 -2.36 -19.06
N SER A 16 -11.02 -3.42 -18.49
CA SER A 16 -11.59 -3.37 -17.14
C SER A 16 -10.43 -3.28 -16.15
N PHE A 17 -10.14 -2.07 -15.69
CA PHE A 17 -9.29 -1.88 -14.51
C PHE A 17 -10.07 -2.42 -13.31
N ALA A 18 -9.58 -3.50 -12.71
CA ALA A 18 -10.07 -3.97 -11.44
C ALA A 18 -9.86 -2.86 -10.41
N SER A 19 -10.95 -2.27 -9.94
CA SER A 19 -10.94 -1.31 -8.84
C SER A 19 -10.41 -2.05 -7.61
N VAL A 20 -9.21 -1.69 -7.18
CA VAL A 20 -8.70 -2.07 -5.86
C VAL A 20 -9.62 -1.38 -4.86
N ALA A 21 -10.31 -2.16 -4.03
CA ALA A 21 -11.11 -1.61 -2.94
C ALA A 21 -10.16 -0.85 -2.01
N HIS A 22 -10.18 0.47 -2.11
CA HIS A 22 -9.55 1.34 -1.13
C HIS A 22 -10.36 1.19 0.15
N ALA A 23 -9.72 0.78 1.24
CA ALA A 23 -10.29 1.00 2.55
C ALA A 23 -10.41 2.52 2.71
N ASP A 24 -11.64 3.01 2.90
CA ASP A 24 -11.91 4.43 3.15
C ASP A 24 -11.14 4.87 4.39
N LEU A 25 -9.96 5.45 4.15
CA LEU A 25 -9.23 6.22 5.14
C LEU A 25 -9.80 7.64 5.05
N GLU A 26 -10.93 7.88 5.70
CA GLU A 26 -11.45 9.24 5.89
C GLU A 26 -10.44 10.05 6.71
N GLY A 27 -9.60 10.81 6.05
CA GLY A 27 -8.65 11.73 6.64
C GLY A 27 -8.12 12.71 5.57
N PRO A 28 -7.62 13.88 5.96
CA PRO A 28 -7.08 14.83 5.01
C PRO A 28 -5.93 14.19 4.22
N VAL A 29 -6.05 14.17 2.91
CA VAL A 29 -5.04 13.66 1.99
C VAL A 29 -3.85 14.62 2.02
N ILE A 30 -2.69 14.13 2.45
CA ILE A 30 -1.44 14.87 2.34
C ILE A 30 -0.85 14.57 0.97
N VAL A 31 -0.78 15.58 0.11
CA VAL A 31 -0.24 15.45 -1.24
C VAL A 31 1.28 15.55 -1.20
N ARG A 32 1.94 14.72 -1.99
CA ARG A 32 3.39 14.60 -2.11
C ARG A 32 4.04 15.89 -2.56
N ASP A 33 5.03 16.36 -1.80
CA ASP A 33 6.14 17.11 -2.34
C ASP A 33 7.37 16.91 -1.44
N GLU A 34 8.53 16.69 -2.06
CA GLU A 34 9.82 16.50 -1.42
C GLU A 34 10.27 17.75 -0.62
N TYR A 35 9.62 18.87 -0.83
CA TYR A 35 9.97 20.20 -0.28
C TYR A 35 8.86 20.85 0.56
N GLY A 36 7.79 20.16 0.87
CA GLY A 36 6.68 20.73 1.62
C GLY A 36 6.00 21.90 0.89
N ALA A 37 5.33 21.63 -0.20
CA ALA A 37 4.62 22.63 -1.00
C ALA A 37 3.09 22.52 -0.92
N VAL A 38 2.37 23.61 -1.06
CA VAL A 38 0.91 23.66 -1.12
C VAL A 38 0.47 23.49 -2.56
N VAL A 39 -0.27 22.46 -2.83
CA VAL A 39 -1.10 22.40 -4.01
C VAL A 39 -2.55 22.57 -3.57
N ASP A 40 -3.17 23.64 -4.07
CA ASP A 40 -4.59 23.90 -3.96
C ASP A 40 -5.20 23.97 -2.54
N ARG A 41 -4.69 24.91 -1.71
CA ARG A 41 -5.27 25.27 -0.39
C ARG A 41 -5.37 24.16 0.66
N THR A 42 -4.80 23.01 0.40
CA THR A 42 -4.79 21.86 1.31
C THR A 42 -3.35 21.58 1.71
N ILE A 43 -3.11 21.54 2.93
CA ILE A 43 -1.99 21.23 3.81
C ILE A 43 -0.80 20.51 3.23
N ILE A 44 0.35 20.93 3.76
CA ILE A 44 1.59 20.25 3.54
C ILE A 44 2.28 19.96 4.84
N ALA A 45 2.45 18.71 5.03
CA ALA A 45 3.51 18.15 5.82
C ALA A 45 4.61 17.71 4.84
N GLY A 46 5.85 17.96 5.14
CA GLY A 46 6.96 17.36 4.42
C GLY A 46 6.89 15.84 4.62
N ILE A 47 6.95 15.06 3.54
CA ILE A 47 6.97 13.62 3.62
C ILE A 47 8.33 13.15 3.19
N LEU A 48 9.05 12.52 4.12
CA LEU A 48 10.30 11.85 3.83
C LEU A 48 10.04 10.36 3.72
N VAL A 49 10.24 9.83 2.53
CA VAL A 49 10.23 8.39 2.29
C VAL A 49 11.65 7.88 2.51
N GLY A 50 11.93 7.36 3.70
CA GLY A 50 13.20 6.69 4.00
C GLY A 50 13.01 5.17 4.00
N GLN A 51 13.89 4.44 3.32
CA GLN A 51 13.94 2.98 3.44
C GLN A 51 14.45 2.53 4.82
N ASP A 52 15.08 3.42 5.59
CA ASP A 52 15.82 3.09 6.81
C ASP A 52 15.36 3.83 8.07
N GLY A 53 14.16 4.42 8.07
CA GLY A 53 13.62 5.07 9.28
C GLY A 53 14.44 6.26 9.81
N THR A 54 15.41 6.74 9.04
CA THR A 54 16.15 7.97 9.38
C THR A 54 15.23 9.15 9.18
N THR A 55 14.99 9.88 10.24
CA THR A 55 14.36 11.21 10.21
C THR A 55 15.24 12.10 9.35
N GLY A 56 14.88 12.24 8.05
CA GLY A 56 15.49 13.27 7.24
C GLY A 56 15.17 14.60 7.90
N GLU A 57 16.16 15.40 8.19
CA GLU A 57 15.93 16.77 8.61
C GLU A 57 15.10 17.47 7.54
N PRO A 58 14.09 18.27 7.95
CA PRO A 58 13.39 19.11 7.00
C PRO A 58 14.43 19.94 6.26
N SER A 59 14.26 20.03 4.95
CA SER A 59 15.09 20.80 4.02
C SER A 59 15.59 22.12 4.63
N SER A 60 16.57 22.75 4.02
CA SER A 60 17.19 24.04 4.39
C SER A 60 16.22 25.23 4.61
N CYS A 61 14.94 24.97 4.82
CA CYS A 61 13.90 25.94 5.08
C CYS A 61 13.52 25.96 6.57
N GLU A 62 13.37 27.14 7.12
CA GLU A 62 12.90 27.37 8.48
C GLU A 62 11.39 27.67 8.45
N TRP A 63 10.66 27.06 9.38
CA TRP A 63 9.24 27.28 9.56
C TRP A 63 8.99 28.00 10.88
N SER A 64 8.20 29.08 10.82
CA SER A 64 7.79 29.83 12.00
C SER A 64 6.28 30.16 11.94
N ALA A 65 5.64 30.22 13.11
CA ALA A 65 4.24 30.65 13.15
C ALA A 65 4.16 32.12 12.73
N SER A 66 3.30 32.43 11.75
CA SER A 66 3.07 33.80 11.31
C SER A 66 2.51 34.63 12.45
N VAL A 67 2.96 35.87 12.56
CA VAL A 67 2.39 36.85 13.48
C VAL A 67 1.47 37.79 12.72
N PRO A 68 0.37 38.28 13.34
CA PRO A 68 -0.49 39.28 12.74
C PRO A 68 0.34 40.53 12.40
N ARG A 69 0.24 41.04 11.18
CA ARG A 69 0.87 42.30 10.77
C ARG A 69 -0.20 43.39 10.71
N ASP A 70 0.11 44.53 11.33
CA ASP A 70 -0.72 45.72 11.20
C ASP A 70 -0.80 46.13 9.73
N SER A 71 -1.96 46.54 9.30
CA SER A 71 -2.36 46.84 7.92
C SER A 71 -1.60 47.96 7.20
N GLY A 72 -0.43 48.36 7.73
CA GLY A 72 0.41 49.45 7.22
C GLY A 72 1.79 49.07 6.71
N GLN A 73 2.25 47.85 6.85
CA GLN A 73 3.60 47.47 6.43
C GLN A 73 3.56 46.23 5.48
N GLY A 74 3.71 46.54 4.21
CA GLY A 74 4.16 45.72 3.07
C GLY A 74 3.88 44.24 3.04
N GLN A 75 3.59 43.76 1.84
CA GLN A 75 3.46 42.36 1.37
C GLN A 75 3.61 41.30 2.46
N GLY A 76 2.54 40.99 3.19
CA GLY A 76 2.48 39.93 4.17
C GLY A 76 1.07 39.37 4.26
N ALA A 77 0.92 38.19 4.82
CA ALA A 77 -0.37 37.64 5.18
C ALA A 77 -1.18 38.72 5.95
N GLY A 78 -2.49 38.78 5.68
CA GLY A 78 -3.38 39.71 6.36
C GLY A 78 -3.38 39.54 7.87
N THR A 79 -4.22 40.31 8.55
CA THR A 79 -4.32 40.30 10.02
C THR A 79 -4.73 38.96 10.61
N GLU A 80 -5.21 38.01 9.81
CA GLU A 80 -5.72 36.72 10.25
C GLU A 80 -4.62 35.63 10.13
N VAL A 81 -4.22 35.08 11.25
CA VAL A 81 -3.20 34.00 11.34
C VAL A 81 -3.79 32.67 11.76
N THR A 82 -5.09 32.62 12.06
CA THR A 82 -5.85 31.41 12.35
C THR A 82 -7.17 31.46 11.59
N LYS A 83 -7.64 30.31 11.12
CA LYS A 83 -8.97 30.17 10.49
C LYS A 83 -9.53 28.79 10.76
N GLU A 84 -10.85 28.67 10.69
CA GLU A 84 -11.53 27.39 10.75
C GLU A 84 -12.15 27.07 9.38
N VAL A 85 -11.99 25.81 8.95
CA VAL A 85 -12.64 25.27 7.75
C VAL A 85 -13.32 23.97 8.13
N GLY A 86 -14.66 23.98 8.19
CA GLY A 86 -15.42 22.88 8.77
C GLY A 86 -15.12 22.74 10.26
N SER A 87 -14.65 21.57 10.68
CA SER A 87 -14.25 21.27 12.07
C SER A 87 -12.76 21.32 12.31
N VAL A 88 -11.98 21.80 11.35
CA VAL A 88 -10.51 21.82 11.42
C VAL A 88 -10.01 23.25 11.56
N SER A 89 -9.24 23.50 12.62
CA SER A 89 -8.53 24.75 12.84
C SER A 89 -7.22 24.75 12.05
N TYR A 90 -6.91 25.88 11.41
CA TYR A 90 -5.69 26.10 10.63
C TYR A 90 -4.93 27.28 11.21
N ARG A 91 -3.61 27.16 11.25
CA ARG A 91 -2.68 28.24 11.61
C ARG A 91 -1.79 28.58 10.42
N LEU A 92 -1.54 29.87 10.23
CA LEU A 92 -0.64 30.36 9.19
C LEU A 92 0.81 30.22 9.66
N TYR A 93 1.67 29.71 8.78
CA TYR A 93 3.11 29.60 8.98
C TYR A 93 3.87 30.26 7.85
N ASP A 94 5.00 30.87 8.20
CA ASP A 94 5.99 31.39 7.30
C ASP A 94 7.01 30.27 7.01
N ARG A 95 7.29 30.02 5.74
CA ARG A 95 8.36 29.13 5.29
C ARG A 95 9.45 29.99 4.64
N ALA A 96 10.59 30.08 5.29
CA ALA A 96 11.75 30.80 4.81
C ALA A 96 12.84 29.83 4.38
N CYS A 97 13.17 29.77 3.10
CA CYS A 97 14.24 28.98 2.55
C CYS A 97 15.42 29.86 2.15
N ARG A 98 16.65 29.31 2.20
CA ARG A 98 17.84 30.03 1.79
C ARG A 98 17.74 30.45 0.31
N ASN A 99 17.87 31.73 0.02
CA ASN A 99 17.80 32.32 -1.32
C ASN A 99 16.42 32.25 -2.02
N GLU A 100 15.33 32.03 -1.28
CA GLU A 100 13.97 32.04 -1.81
C GLU A 100 13.13 33.12 -1.10
N THR A 101 12.05 33.55 -1.74
CA THR A 101 11.07 34.44 -1.10
C THR A 101 10.30 33.65 -0.05
N THR A 102 10.09 34.24 1.14
CA THR A 102 9.25 33.63 2.18
C THR A 102 7.84 33.38 1.65
N THR A 103 7.37 32.17 1.84
CA THR A 103 6.02 31.73 1.46
C THR A 103 5.16 31.52 2.69
N TYR A 104 3.82 31.63 2.54
CA TYR A 104 2.87 31.56 3.64
C TYR A 104 1.94 30.35 3.44
N HIS A 105 1.80 29.55 4.50
CA HIS A 105 1.07 28.28 4.40
C HIS A 105 0.10 28.09 5.55
N TRP A 106 -1.15 27.74 5.23
CA TRP A 106 -2.14 27.34 6.21
C TRP A 106 -1.95 25.89 6.58
N ILE A 107 -1.55 25.63 7.82
CA ILE A 107 -1.31 24.28 8.34
C ILE A 107 -2.44 23.91 9.29
N PRO A 108 -3.09 22.73 9.17
CA PRO A 108 -4.12 22.34 10.11
C PRO A 108 -3.53 21.95 11.46
N GLU A 109 -4.22 22.26 12.50
CA GLU A 109 -3.97 21.74 13.84
C GLU A 109 -4.64 20.37 13.96
N VAL A 110 -3.90 19.31 13.66
CA VAL A 110 -4.40 17.94 13.65
C VAL A 110 -3.69 17.08 14.68
N SER A 111 -4.33 15.99 15.10
CA SER A 111 -3.73 15.02 16.01
C SER A 111 -2.59 14.26 15.35
N THR A 112 -1.67 13.73 16.16
CA THR A 112 -0.59 12.85 15.70
C THR A 112 -1.14 11.59 15.01
N GLU A 113 -2.30 11.10 15.41
CA GLU A 113 -2.97 9.99 14.75
C GLU A 113 -3.43 10.35 13.32
N THR A 114 -3.94 11.57 13.11
CA THR A 114 -4.32 12.05 11.79
C THR A 114 -3.10 12.12 10.86
N ILE A 115 -1.96 12.61 11.36
CA ILE A 115 -0.69 12.61 10.61
C ILE A 115 -0.27 11.15 10.30
N ALA A 116 -0.42 10.24 11.27
CA ALA A 116 -0.12 8.82 11.09
C ALA A 116 -0.98 8.17 10.01
N ARG A 117 -2.27 8.47 9.94
CA ARG A 117 -3.19 7.97 8.90
C ARG A 117 -2.77 8.43 7.51
N SER A 118 -2.38 9.68 7.38
CA SER A 118 -1.87 10.22 6.11
C SER A 118 -0.57 9.57 5.68
N ALA A 119 0.37 9.38 6.62
CA ALA A 119 1.60 8.64 6.35
C ALA A 119 1.32 7.17 5.99
N ALA A 120 0.31 6.54 6.60
CA ALA A 120 -0.10 5.16 6.30
C ALA A 120 -0.63 5.01 4.88
N SER A 121 -1.40 5.97 4.37
CA SER A 121 -1.87 5.97 2.98
C SER A 121 -0.71 5.91 1.99
N ILE A 122 0.32 6.72 2.23
CA ILE A 122 1.51 6.74 1.38
C ILE A 122 2.33 5.46 1.54
N ALA A 123 2.49 4.97 2.79
CA ALA A 123 3.16 3.71 3.03
C ALA A 123 2.48 2.55 2.29
N TYR A 124 1.14 2.57 2.20
CA TYR A 124 0.38 1.60 1.43
C TYR A 124 0.69 1.64 -0.07
N ASP A 125 0.79 2.83 -0.66
CA ASP A 125 1.14 2.99 -2.08
C ASP A 125 2.56 2.50 -2.41
N LEU A 126 3.44 2.45 -1.42
CA LEU A 126 4.81 1.93 -1.55
C LEU A 126 4.90 0.41 -1.41
N ILE A 127 3.83 -0.26 -0.98
CA ILE A 127 3.82 -1.71 -0.83
C ILE A 127 3.57 -2.34 -2.20
N PRO A 128 4.50 -3.14 -2.73
CA PRO A 128 4.29 -3.84 -3.99
C PRO A 128 3.21 -4.90 -3.84
N ALA A 129 2.46 -5.16 -4.92
CA ALA A 129 1.60 -6.34 -4.97
C ALA A 129 2.45 -7.61 -4.76
N PRO A 130 2.00 -8.54 -3.90
CA PRO A 130 2.74 -9.76 -3.66
C PRO A 130 2.74 -10.63 -4.91
N PHE A 131 3.90 -10.87 -5.50
CA PHE A 131 4.03 -11.89 -6.52
C PHE A 131 4.35 -13.23 -5.85
N GLY A 132 3.43 -14.19 -5.99
CA GLY A 132 3.59 -15.52 -5.39
C GLY A 132 4.32 -16.48 -6.32
N ASP A 133 5.29 -17.20 -5.74
CA ASP A 133 5.94 -18.34 -6.36
C ASP A 133 5.32 -19.65 -5.85
N PHE A 134 5.37 -20.72 -6.67
CA PHE A 134 4.75 -22.00 -6.38
C PHE A 134 5.65 -23.17 -6.72
N ALA A 135 5.56 -24.24 -5.93
CA ALA A 135 6.12 -25.54 -6.27
C ALA A 135 5.11 -26.67 -5.95
N PRO A 136 4.64 -27.43 -6.96
CA PRO A 136 4.89 -27.28 -8.40
C PRO A 136 4.46 -25.93 -8.95
N PRO A 137 4.98 -25.48 -10.12
CA PRO A 137 4.57 -24.23 -10.76
C PRO A 137 3.05 -24.15 -10.92
N ALA A 138 2.50 -22.95 -10.99
CA ALA A 138 1.04 -22.69 -11.04
C ALA A 138 0.29 -23.50 -12.10
N ARG A 139 0.93 -23.90 -13.20
CA ARG A 139 0.34 -24.73 -14.25
C ARG A 139 0.75 -26.22 -14.21
N GLY A 140 1.47 -26.63 -13.18
CA GLY A 140 2.01 -27.99 -12.99
C GLY A 140 1.48 -28.73 -11.76
N GLY A 141 0.44 -28.20 -11.10
CA GLY A 141 -0.11 -28.82 -9.90
C GLY A 141 -0.83 -30.15 -10.18
N LEU A 142 -0.87 -31.01 -9.16
CA LEU A 142 -1.51 -32.30 -9.18
C LEU A 142 -2.43 -32.46 -7.98
N ILE A 143 -3.52 -33.19 -8.13
CA ILE A 143 -4.38 -33.55 -6.99
C ILE A 143 -3.60 -34.37 -5.98
N ASN A 144 -3.91 -34.19 -4.71
CA ASN A 144 -3.27 -34.86 -3.56
C ASN A 144 -1.76 -34.61 -3.40
N ILE A 145 -1.16 -33.74 -4.24
CA ILE A 145 0.21 -33.28 -4.07
C ILE A 145 0.17 -31.88 -3.47
N GLY A 146 0.99 -31.63 -2.44
CA GLY A 146 1.08 -30.34 -1.79
C GLY A 146 1.69 -29.29 -2.72
N VAL A 147 0.99 -28.17 -2.89
CA VAL A 147 1.50 -26.98 -3.59
C VAL A 147 2.07 -26.04 -2.53
N TRP A 148 3.38 -25.89 -2.53
CA TRP A 148 4.06 -24.90 -1.71
C TRP A 148 3.88 -23.53 -2.31
N PHE A 149 3.76 -22.51 -1.48
CA PHE A 149 3.69 -21.12 -1.92
C PHE A 149 4.53 -20.22 -1.01
N TRP A 150 5.14 -19.21 -1.61
CA TRP A 150 5.95 -18.22 -0.91
C TRP A 150 5.98 -16.91 -1.70
N VAL A 151 6.47 -15.86 -1.06
CA VAL A 151 6.79 -14.59 -1.72
C VAL A 151 8.28 -14.30 -1.59
N GLN A 152 8.81 -13.49 -2.50
CA GLN A 152 10.22 -13.11 -2.47
C GLN A 152 10.54 -12.31 -1.20
N PRO A 153 11.71 -12.52 -0.55
CA PRO A 153 12.10 -11.80 0.66
C PRO A 153 12.07 -10.27 0.50
N ALA A 154 12.34 -9.76 -0.69
CA ALA A 154 12.29 -8.34 -1.00
C ALA A 154 10.88 -7.73 -0.84
N VAL A 155 9.82 -8.53 -1.05
CA VAL A 155 8.42 -8.11 -0.85
C VAL A 155 8.03 -8.17 0.63
N TRP A 156 8.68 -9.04 1.41
CA TRP A 156 8.41 -9.25 2.83
C TRP A 156 9.25 -8.34 3.72
N GLN A 157 9.34 -7.04 3.38
CA GLN A 157 10.11 -6.06 4.15
C GLN A 157 9.18 -4.97 4.68
N PRO A 158 9.37 -4.50 5.92
CA PRO A 158 8.63 -3.36 6.44
C PRO A 158 8.78 -2.15 5.52
N LYS A 159 7.72 -1.34 5.43
CA LYS A 159 7.70 -0.05 4.73
C LYS A 159 7.37 1.03 5.73
N SER A 160 8.22 2.06 5.79
CA SER A 160 8.05 3.17 6.71
C SER A 160 7.95 4.48 5.96
N VAL A 161 7.09 5.36 6.46
CA VAL A 161 6.92 6.73 5.98
C VAL A 161 6.91 7.65 7.18
N THR A 162 7.70 8.71 7.14
CA THR A 162 7.68 9.78 8.14
C THR A 162 6.99 10.99 7.54
N ALA A 163 5.94 11.45 8.18
CA ALA A 163 5.29 12.73 7.92
C ALA A 163 5.56 13.69 9.07
N TRP A 164 5.65 14.97 8.78
CA TRP A 164 5.83 15.99 9.81
C TRP A 164 5.01 17.22 9.50
N ILE A 165 4.65 17.98 10.53
CA ILE A 165 4.01 19.29 10.43
C ILE A 165 4.76 20.29 11.30
N PRO A 166 4.87 21.58 10.90
CA PRO A 166 5.35 22.61 11.77
C PRO A 166 4.33 22.89 12.88
N THR A 167 4.81 23.19 14.09
CA THR A 167 3.99 23.72 15.19
C THR A 167 4.72 24.90 15.85
N PRO A 168 4.01 25.74 16.64
CA PRO A 168 4.66 26.86 17.34
C PRO A 168 5.81 26.47 18.27
N SER A 169 5.79 25.23 18.76
CA SER A 169 6.82 24.65 19.63
C SER A 169 7.90 23.86 18.89
N GLY A 170 7.91 23.89 17.58
CA GLY A 170 8.79 23.10 16.71
C GLY A 170 8.05 22.01 15.94
N PRO A 171 8.70 21.37 14.96
CA PRO A 171 8.04 20.38 14.11
C PRO A 171 7.69 19.12 14.89
N ILE A 172 6.50 18.58 14.65
CA ILE A 172 6.08 17.27 15.11
C ILE A 172 6.20 16.29 13.94
N SER A 173 6.97 15.22 14.12
CA SER A 173 7.07 14.14 13.14
C SER A 173 6.35 12.88 13.63
N VAL A 174 5.80 12.12 12.68
CA VAL A 174 5.17 10.83 12.90
C VAL A 174 5.67 9.83 11.88
N THR A 175 6.31 8.78 12.34
CA THR A 175 6.74 7.65 11.50
C THR A 175 5.71 6.55 11.58
N THR A 176 5.13 6.20 10.45
CA THR A 176 4.20 5.07 10.30
C THR A 176 4.91 3.93 9.57
N THR A 177 4.79 2.73 10.11
CA THR A 177 5.44 1.52 9.60
C THR A 177 4.40 0.43 9.35
N ALA A 178 4.35 -0.05 8.11
CA ALA A 178 3.60 -1.24 7.71
C ALA A 178 4.54 -2.46 7.73
N THR A 179 4.26 -3.42 8.60
CA THR A 179 5.06 -4.64 8.78
C THR A 179 4.28 -5.86 8.30
N PRO A 180 4.81 -6.69 7.37
CA PRO A 180 4.13 -7.90 6.92
C PRO A 180 4.04 -8.92 8.05
N THR A 181 2.87 -9.51 8.27
CA THR A 181 2.63 -10.43 9.40
C THR A 181 2.13 -11.79 9.00
N LYS A 182 1.31 -11.88 7.95
CA LYS A 182 0.68 -13.12 7.50
C LYS A 182 0.67 -13.19 5.99
N LEU A 183 0.97 -14.38 5.46
CA LEU A 183 0.77 -14.72 4.06
C LEU A 183 -0.48 -15.61 3.95
N ASN A 184 -1.45 -15.18 3.16
CA ASN A 184 -2.67 -15.92 2.90
C ASN A 184 -2.68 -16.42 1.46
N PHE A 185 -3.09 -17.65 1.28
CA PHE A 185 -3.37 -18.24 -0.01
C PHE A 185 -4.84 -18.67 -0.06
N ARG A 186 -5.56 -18.24 -1.09
CA ARG A 186 -6.89 -18.72 -1.43
C ARG A 186 -6.77 -19.52 -2.72
N PRO A 187 -7.01 -20.84 -2.71
CA PRO A 187 -6.74 -21.71 -3.86
C PRO A 187 -7.70 -21.54 -5.03
N GLY A 188 -8.89 -20.98 -4.81
CA GLY A 188 -9.87 -20.75 -5.87
C GLY A 188 -10.61 -22.02 -6.33
N ASP A 189 -10.45 -23.15 -5.63
CA ASP A 189 -11.08 -24.45 -5.96
C ASP A 189 -12.57 -24.55 -5.56
N GLY A 190 -13.18 -23.46 -5.20
CA GLY A 190 -14.58 -23.00 -5.09
C GLY A 190 -15.69 -23.92 -4.64
N LEU A 191 -15.57 -25.22 -4.80
CA LEU A 191 -16.68 -26.14 -4.54
C LEU A 191 -17.02 -26.32 -3.06
N PHE A 192 -16.14 -25.93 -2.13
CA PHE A 192 -16.34 -26.22 -0.71
C PHE A 192 -15.93 -25.10 0.25
N GLY A 193 -15.64 -23.89 -0.23
CA GLY A 193 -15.50 -22.68 0.61
C GLY A 193 -14.37 -22.67 1.65
N TYR A 194 -13.55 -23.71 1.72
CA TYR A 194 -12.61 -23.93 2.83
C TYR A 194 -11.15 -23.65 2.50
N GLY A 195 -10.89 -23.10 1.35
CA GLY A 195 -9.56 -23.05 0.79
C GLY A 195 -8.70 -21.88 1.20
N LYS A 196 -8.80 -21.32 2.41
CA LYS A 196 -7.82 -20.33 2.86
C LYS A 196 -6.73 -21.00 3.68
N LYS A 197 -5.47 -20.94 3.22
CA LYS A 197 -4.30 -21.28 4.01
C LYS A 197 -3.61 -20.00 4.46
N THR A 198 -3.37 -19.88 5.78
CA THR A 198 -2.65 -18.76 6.38
C THR A 198 -1.36 -19.28 6.97
N CYS A 199 -0.26 -18.60 6.71
CA CYS A 199 1.02 -18.86 7.33
C CYS A 199 1.65 -17.58 7.89
N VAL A 200 2.50 -17.74 8.88
CA VAL A 200 3.35 -16.68 9.44
C VAL A 200 4.64 -16.64 8.63
N GLY A 201 5.01 -15.44 8.15
CA GLY A 201 6.20 -15.27 7.33
C GLY A 201 5.95 -15.38 5.82
N PRO A 202 7.01 -15.20 5.02
CA PRO A 202 6.95 -15.13 3.55
C PRO A 202 6.73 -16.49 2.87
N GLY A 203 6.69 -17.58 3.62
CA GLY A 203 6.80 -18.93 3.11
C GLY A 203 8.27 -19.38 2.96
N ILE A 204 8.45 -20.65 2.64
CA ILE A 204 9.75 -21.24 2.39
C ILE A 204 9.85 -21.58 0.91
N ARG A 205 10.89 -21.08 0.26
CA ARG A 205 11.16 -21.44 -1.13
C ARG A 205 11.47 -22.92 -1.24
N TRP A 206 10.75 -23.63 -2.10
CA TRP A 206 11.04 -25.03 -2.40
C TRP A 206 12.38 -25.15 -3.16
N THR A 207 13.19 -26.14 -2.78
CA THR A 207 14.43 -26.50 -3.48
C THR A 207 14.53 -28.02 -3.53
N THR A 208 15.30 -28.55 -4.47
CA THR A 208 15.55 -30.00 -4.59
C THR A 208 16.26 -30.59 -3.36
N LEU A 209 16.96 -29.77 -2.59
CA LEU A 209 17.64 -30.19 -1.35
C LEU A 209 16.68 -30.33 -0.17
N ILE A 210 15.73 -29.41 -0.08
CA ILE A 210 14.70 -29.44 0.97
C ILE A 210 13.62 -30.45 0.57
N GLY A 211 13.24 -30.45 -0.71
CA GLY A 211 12.28 -31.36 -1.32
C GLY A 211 11.01 -31.52 -0.51
N ASP A 212 10.40 -32.68 -0.62
CA ASP A 212 9.20 -33.07 0.13
C ASP A 212 9.52 -33.67 1.50
N LEU A 213 10.78 -33.65 1.92
CA LEU A 213 11.23 -34.20 3.20
C LEU A 213 10.75 -33.38 4.41
N LEU A 214 10.53 -32.09 4.21
CA LEU A 214 10.02 -31.19 5.23
C LEU A 214 8.71 -30.55 4.76
N PRO A 215 7.62 -30.68 5.54
CA PRO A 215 6.37 -30.01 5.19
C PRO A 215 6.54 -28.50 5.33
N SER A 216 6.17 -27.74 4.29
CA SER A 216 6.09 -26.30 4.38
C SER A 216 4.86 -25.87 5.20
N PRO A 217 4.98 -24.90 6.12
CA PRO A 217 3.83 -24.30 6.76
C PRO A 217 2.93 -23.58 5.76
N CYS A 218 3.50 -23.15 4.62
CA CYS A 218 2.82 -22.49 3.50
C CYS A 218 2.61 -23.50 2.36
N MET A 219 1.71 -24.44 2.56
CA MET A 219 1.37 -25.48 1.60
C MET A 219 -0.15 -25.71 1.57
N TYR A 220 -0.68 -25.96 0.38
CA TYR A 220 -2.07 -26.32 0.15
C TYR A 220 -2.15 -27.55 -0.75
N THR A 221 -3.07 -28.48 -0.45
CA THR A 221 -3.28 -29.70 -1.25
C THR A 221 -4.65 -29.65 -1.89
N TYR A 222 -4.68 -29.58 -3.21
CA TYR A 222 -5.89 -29.65 -4.00
C TYR A 222 -6.47 -31.06 -4.00
N ARG A 223 -7.78 -31.19 -3.87
CA ARG A 223 -8.51 -32.46 -3.85
C ARG A 223 -9.22 -32.78 -5.16
N HIS A 224 -9.33 -31.77 -6.02
CA HIS A 224 -10.02 -31.88 -7.31
C HIS A 224 -9.17 -31.27 -8.42
N SER A 225 -9.32 -31.82 -9.63
CA SER A 225 -8.73 -31.26 -10.83
C SER A 225 -9.39 -29.92 -11.19
N SER A 226 -8.63 -28.98 -11.72
CA SER A 226 -9.17 -27.72 -12.22
C SER A 226 -10.03 -27.88 -13.49
N ALA A 227 -10.09 -29.07 -14.08
CA ALA A 227 -10.98 -29.39 -15.20
C ALA A 227 -12.47 -29.29 -14.86
N ILE A 228 -12.84 -29.25 -13.57
CA ILE A 228 -14.21 -29.01 -13.12
C ILE A 228 -14.65 -27.54 -13.31
N ASP A 229 -13.70 -26.60 -13.37
CA ASP A 229 -13.98 -25.22 -13.71
C ASP A 229 -14.09 -25.06 -15.23
N SER A 230 -15.03 -24.23 -15.68
CA SER A 230 -15.29 -24.02 -17.11
C SER A 230 -14.07 -23.47 -17.87
N SER A 231 -13.17 -22.76 -17.18
CA SER A 231 -11.90 -22.27 -17.72
C SER A 231 -10.78 -23.33 -17.71
N GLY A 232 -10.98 -24.45 -17.02
CA GLY A 232 -9.94 -25.45 -16.75
C GLY A 232 -8.85 -24.98 -15.79
N LEU A 233 -9.09 -23.86 -15.09
CA LEU A 233 -8.13 -23.21 -14.18
C LEU A 233 -8.84 -22.75 -12.91
N PHE A 234 -8.21 -22.91 -11.75
CA PHE A 234 -8.66 -22.28 -10.53
C PHE A 234 -8.08 -20.84 -10.42
N SER A 235 -8.94 -19.90 -10.09
CA SER A 235 -8.53 -18.51 -9.83
C SER A 235 -8.08 -18.38 -8.37
N ALA A 236 -6.81 -18.63 -8.13
CA ALA A 236 -6.21 -18.52 -6.82
C ALA A 236 -5.74 -17.09 -6.53
N SER A 237 -5.57 -16.74 -5.25
CA SER A 237 -4.97 -15.48 -4.86
C SER A 237 -3.99 -15.63 -3.69
N ILE A 238 -2.92 -14.84 -3.73
CA ILE A 238 -2.00 -14.64 -2.62
C ILE A 238 -2.23 -13.24 -2.05
N SER A 239 -2.26 -13.11 -0.72
CA SER A 239 -2.31 -11.81 -0.06
C SER A 239 -1.41 -11.75 1.16
N ILE A 240 -0.84 -10.57 1.41
CA ILE A 240 -0.05 -10.28 2.61
C ILE A 240 -0.89 -9.36 3.49
N ILE A 241 -0.97 -9.69 4.79
CA ILE A 241 -1.53 -8.81 5.81
C ILE A 241 -0.40 -8.02 6.43
N TRP A 242 -0.56 -6.70 6.46
CA TRP A 242 0.38 -5.74 7.00
C TRP A 242 -0.18 -5.13 8.26
N ARG A 243 0.54 -5.24 9.37
CA ARG A 243 0.24 -4.51 10.59
C ARG A 243 0.80 -3.11 10.47
N VAL A 244 -0.04 -2.10 10.77
CA VAL A 244 0.35 -0.69 10.66
C VAL A 244 0.48 -0.11 12.07
N THR A 245 1.69 0.33 12.42
CA THR A 245 1.99 1.00 13.69
C THR A 245 2.60 2.36 13.44
N TRP A 246 2.48 3.27 14.39
CA TRP A 246 3.08 4.60 14.28
C TRP A 246 3.69 5.07 15.60
N ARG A 247 4.65 5.98 15.47
CA ARG A 247 5.31 6.68 16.59
C ARG A 247 5.53 8.14 16.22
N SER A 248 5.30 9.04 17.19
CA SER A 248 5.51 10.48 17.05
C SER A 248 6.76 10.93 17.82
N SER A 249 7.35 12.03 17.38
CA SER A 249 8.42 12.74 18.10
C SER A 249 7.99 13.24 19.49
N THR A 250 6.67 13.38 19.71
CA THR A 250 6.10 13.77 21.02
C THR A 250 5.98 12.60 22.01
N GLY A 251 6.39 11.38 21.60
CA GLY A 251 6.26 10.16 22.42
C GLY A 251 4.93 9.42 22.25
N ALA A 252 3.94 10.00 21.57
CA ALA A 252 2.69 9.32 21.27
C ALA A 252 2.93 8.19 20.26
N SER A 253 2.19 7.09 20.38
CA SER A 253 2.25 5.94 19.47
C SER A 253 0.94 5.21 19.43
N GLY A 254 0.74 4.38 18.41
CA GLY A 254 -0.48 3.60 18.28
C GLY A 254 -0.41 2.58 17.14
N THR A 255 -1.54 1.92 16.91
CA THR A 255 -1.75 0.98 15.83
C THR A 255 -2.96 1.44 15.03
N LEU A 256 -2.83 1.42 13.71
CA LEU A 256 -3.93 1.63 12.78
C LEU A 256 -4.50 0.28 12.32
N SER A 257 -5.57 0.30 11.54
CA SER A 257 -6.13 -0.91 10.94
C SER A 257 -5.11 -1.62 10.07
N ASP A 258 -5.10 -2.96 10.14
CA ASP A 258 -4.27 -3.77 9.25
C ASP A 258 -4.71 -3.55 7.79
N VAL A 259 -3.74 -3.53 6.88
CA VAL A 259 -4.00 -3.43 5.44
C VAL A 259 -3.61 -4.73 4.73
N SER A 260 -4.14 -4.95 3.53
CA SER A 260 -3.87 -6.17 2.75
C SER A 260 -3.54 -5.82 1.31
N THR A 261 -2.47 -6.41 0.79
CA THR A 261 -2.15 -6.40 -0.64
C THR A 261 -2.33 -7.79 -1.22
N SER A 262 -2.76 -7.91 -2.47
CA SER A 262 -3.05 -9.19 -3.08
C SER A 262 -2.73 -9.25 -4.57
N SER A 263 -2.51 -10.47 -5.07
CA SER A 263 -2.39 -10.78 -6.50
C SER A 263 -3.15 -12.06 -6.84
N SER A 264 -3.59 -12.18 -8.09
CA SER A 264 -4.30 -13.34 -8.60
C SER A 264 -3.40 -14.23 -9.44
N HIS A 265 -3.63 -15.54 -9.36
CA HIS A 265 -2.86 -16.57 -10.06
C HIS A 265 -3.79 -17.62 -10.67
N GLN A 266 -3.53 -18.02 -11.91
CA GLN A 266 -4.27 -19.07 -12.58
C GLN A 266 -3.59 -20.43 -12.33
N MET A 267 -4.24 -21.29 -11.54
CA MET A 267 -3.70 -22.59 -11.14
C MET A 267 -4.30 -23.71 -11.98
N ARG A 268 -3.43 -24.46 -12.67
CA ARG A 268 -3.84 -25.69 -13.35
C ARG A 268 -3.51 -26.90 -12.50
N ILE A 269 -4.52 -27.61 -12.07
CA ILE A 269 -4.40 -28.83 -11.26
C ILE A 269 -4.90 -30.00 -12.10
N ARG A 270 -4.05 -31.01 -12.26
CA ARG A 270 -4.31 -32.19 -13.07
C ARG A 270 -4.53 -33.43 -12.20
N GLU A 271 -5.17 -34.40 -12.79
CA GLU A 271 -5.29 -35.75 -12.23
C GLU A 271 -4.39 -36.69 -13.01
N PHE A 272 -3.68 -37.58 -12.31
CA PHE A 272 -3.00 -38.71 -12.91
C PHE A 272 -3.90 -39.93 -12.85
N GLN A 273 -4.20 -40.51 -14.00
CA GLN A 273 -4.83 -41.81 -14.09
C GLN A 273 -3.79 -42.84 -14.53
N ALA A 274 -3.54 -43.85 -13.72
CA ALA A 274 -2.75 -44.99 -14.13
C ALA A 274 -3.64 -45.88 -15.01
N LEU A 275 -3.30 -45.98 -16.29
CA LEU A 275 -3.91 -46.98 -17.18
C LEU A 275 -3.23 -48.33 -16.89
N VAL A 276 -3.96 -49.28 -16.33
CA VAL A 276 -3.53 -50.67 -16.26
C VAL A 276 -3.77 -51.27 -17.64
N THR A 277 -2.71 -51.50 -18.39
CA THR A 277 -2.74 -52.31 -19.61
C THR A 277 -2.66 -53.76 -19.20
N SER A 278 -3.75 -54.50 -19.39
CA SER A 278 -3.80 -55.97 -19.27
C SER A 278 -3.14 -56.65 -20.46
#